data_5c2f058beec1450d7f38e212d44f448e
#
_entry.id   5c2f058beec1450d7f38e212d44f448e
#
_cell.length_a   1.000
_cell.length_b   1.000
_cell.length_c   1.000
_cell.angle_alpha   90.00
_cell.angle_beta   90.00
_cell.angle_gamma   90.00
#
_symmetry.space_group_name_H-M   'P 1'
#
loop_
_entity.id
_entity.type
_entity.pdbx_description
1 polymer ?
#
loop_
_entity_poly.entity_id
_entity_poly.type
_entity_poly.pdbx_seq_one_letter_code
_entity_poly.pdbx_strand_id
1 'polypeptide(L)'
;MFKRSSGVLAHVTSLPSPHGVGTMGKTARDFVDFLAAAHQTYWQVLPLGHTGFGDSPYQCFSAAAGNPYLIDMDLLVEDGLLTADEVRQGDFDASPDTADFEQLADTRWPLFRKAYSRVTPEMREEIAAFAEKNSEWLPDYALFMALKEEKYHHMPVYMWPDKDVRDRKPAALEKVTAELRDEVDFRIFLQYIFFKQWTALREYANEKGIQIIGDIPIYVSADSSDVWTHPKLFKLKPDRSPKLVAGVPPDYYSATGQLWGNPVYNWAAHKAENYAWWIWRMKSNMALFDVVRLDHFRGFAAYWEVGADEETAINGKWRKGPGMELFNAIEKALGPVPLIAEDLGVQTDEVKELLEESGFPGMRVLIFGFTPDYDNEHLPHNYKPNSIVYTSTHDSQTVCEQIMDICSEPEKQFAYRYLRTSHAEAMGWSAIKCVWASSANIAMTTLQDLLSLGADSRMNTPATIGGKNWRWRVRAEALNPTVSSMLGEITKTYMRG
;
A
#
# COMPACT_ATOMS: atom_id res chain seq x y z
N MET A 1 2.68 -7.56 -21.89
CA MET A 1 1.35 -6.88 -22.02
C MET A 1 0.34 -7.68 -21.21
N PHE A 2 -0.40 -7.03 -20.32
CA PHE A 2 -1.45 -7.67 -19.51
C PHE A 2 -2.60 -8.17 -20.39
N LYS A 3 -3.17 -9.31 -20.02
CA LYS A 3 -4.36 -9.87 -20.68
C LYS A 3 -5.61 -9.14 -20.21
N ARG A 4 -6.72 -9.28 -20.96
CA ARG A 4 -8.04 -8.80 -20.54
C ARG A 4 -8.48 -9.54 -19.29
N SER A 5 -8.67 -8.81 -18.18
CA SER A 5 -8.90 -9.38 -16.85
C SER A 5 -9.57 -8.39 -15.92
N SER A 6 -9.93 -8.85 -14.74
CA SER A 6 -10.55 -8.03 -13.70
C SER A 6 -10.06 -8.36 -12.30
N GLY A 7 -10.34 -7.49 -11.36
CA GLY A 7 -9.97 -7.68 -9.96
C GLY A 7 -10.68 -6.75 -8.99
N VAL A 8 -10.41 -6.97 -7.71
CA VAL A 8 -10.94 -6.18 -6.60
C VAL A 8 -9.81 -5.58 -5.78
N LEU A 9 -9.91 -4.28 -5.48
CA LEU A 9 -9.04 -3.59 -4.54
C LEU A 9 -9.67 -3.69 -3.14
N ALA A 10 -8.97 -4.36 -2.24
CA ALA A 10 -9.33 -4.47 -0.82
C ALA A 10 -8.05 -4.67 0.01
N HIS A 11 -7.76 -3.75 0.93
CA HIS A 11 -6.59 -3.95 1.80
C HIS A 11 -6.85 -5.06 2.81
N VAL A 12 -5.80 -5.78 3.22
CA VAL A 12 -5.91 -6.88 4.18
C VAL A 12 -6.57 -6.42 5.49
N THR A 13 -6.21 -5.23 5.99
CA THR A 13 -6.80 -4.66 7.22
C THR A 13 -8.30 -4.48 7.16
N SER A 14 -8.87 -4.33 5.96
CA SER A 14 -10.31 -4.14 5.74
C SER A 14 -11.11 -5.45 5.75
N LEU A 15 -10.45 -6.59 5.73
CA LEU A 15 -11.15 -7.89 5.74
C LEU A 15 -11.76 -8.18 7.12
N PRO A 16 -12.81 -9.01 7.17
CA PRO A 16 -13.38 -9.44 8.45
C PRO A 16 -12.34 -10.17 9.29
N SER A 17 -12.38 -10.04 10.59
CA SER A 17 -11.53 -10.79 11.51
C SER A 17 -12.05 -10.66 12.94
N PRO A 18 -11.95 -11.69 13.78
CA PRO A 18 -12.26 -11.59 15.20
C PRO A 18 -11.16 -10.86 15.99
N HIS A 19 -10.03 -10.51 15.35
CA HIS A 19 -8.84 -9.99 16.02
C HIS A 19 -8.67 -8.47 15.87
N GLY A 20 -9.76 -7.72 15.68
CA GLY A 20 -9.76 -6.26 15.67
C GLY A 20 -9.35 -5.61 14.35
N VAL A 21 -8.66 -6.32 13.48
CA VAL A 21 -8.20 -5.90 12.15
C VAL A 21 -8.15 -7.10 11.23
N GLY A 22 -8.30 -6.92 9.93
CA GLY A 22 -8.09 -7.98 8.95
C GLY A 22 -6.65 -8.52 9.00
N THR A 23 -6.50 -9.83 8.90
CA THR A 23 -5.24 -10.56 9.04
C THR A 23 -5.04 -11.57 7.93
N MET A 24 -3.86 -12.18 7.84
CA MET A 24 -3.48 -13.16 6.80
C MET A 24 -4.01 -14.58 7.06
N GLY A 25 -5.00 -14.72 7.95
CA GLY A 25 -5.56 -16.02 8.35
C GLY A 25 -6.72 -16.49 7.47
N LYS A 26 -7.64 -17.22 8.11
CA LYS A 26 -8.79 -17.85 7.44
C LYS A 26 -9.62 -16.88 6.61
N THR A 27 -9.94 -15.71 7.14
CA THR A 27 -10.83 -14.76 6.44
C THR A 27 -10.19 -14.16 5.18
N ALA A 28 -8.86 -14.02 5.13
CA ALA A 28 -8.16 -13.65 3.91
C ALA A 28 -8.21 -14.78 2.86
N ARG A 29 -8.12 -16.04 3.28
CA ARG A 29 -8.33 -17.20 2.38
C ARG A 29 -9.78 -17.29 1.89
N ASP A 30 -10.76 -17.06 2.78
CA ASP A 30 -12.19 -16.99 2.40
C ASP A 30 -12.42 -15.87 1.36
N PHE A 31 -11.70 -14.74 1.46
CA PHE A 31 -11.76 -13.67 0.45
C PHE A 31 -11.13 -14.10 -0.88
N VAL A 32 -10.04 -14.85 -0.86
CA VAL A 32 -9.46 -15.45 -2.09
C VAL A 32 -10.48 -16.40 -2.73
N ASP A 33 -11.16 -17.24 -1.97
CA ASP A 33 -12.20 -18.14 -2.47
C ASP A 33 -13.40 -17.37 -3.05
N PHE A 34 -13.79 -16.25 -2.41
CA PHE A 34 -14.79 -15.32 -2.93
C PHE A 34 -14.40 -14.74 -4.29
N LEU A 35 -13.15 -14.30 -4.45
CA LEU A 35 -12.62 -13.76 -5.71
C LEU A 35 -12.56 -14.84 -6.81
N ALA A 36 -12.12 -16.03 -6.47
CA ALA A 36 -12.07 -17.17 -7.40
C ALA A 36 -13.48 -17.56 -7.86
N ALA A 37 -14.45 -17.63 -6.94
CA ALA A 37 -15.86 -17.89 -7.27
C ALA A 37 -16.46 -16.78 -8.16
N ALA A 38 -15.98 -15.55 -8.03
CA ALA A 38 -16.34 -14.41 -8.87
C ALA A 38 -15.54 -14.32 -10.19
N HIS A 39 -14.71 -15.32 -10.51
CA HIS A 39 -13.83 -15.37 -11.68
C HIS A 39 -12.90 -14.16 -11.81
N GLN A 40 -12.44 -13.61 -10.69
CA GLN A 40 -11.47 -12.53 -10.72
C GLN A 40 -10.06 -13.09 -10.98
N THR A 41 -9.20 -12.26 -11.57
CA THR A 41 -7.77 -12.57 -11.76
C THR A 41 -6.92 -11.89 -10.71
N TYR A 42 -7.33 -10.71 -10.23
CA TYR A 42 -6.51 -9.87 -9.36
C TYR A 42 -7.17 -9.57 -8.02
N TRP A 43 -6.35 -9.62 -6.99
CA TRP A 43 -6.58 -8.99 -5.70
C TRP A 43 -5.54 -7.88 -5.52
N GLN A 44 -5.97 -6.63 -5.45
CA GLN A 44 -5.08 -5.52 -5.17
C GLN A 44 -5.11 -5.16 -3.69
N VAL A 45 -3.92 -5.03 -3.11
CA VAL A 45 -3.70 -4.58 -1.73
C VAL A 45 -2.94 -3.26 -1.73
N LEU A 46 -3.03 -2.51 -0.62
CA LEU A 46 -2.21 -1.33 -0.35
C LEU A 46 -0.84 -1.77 0.20
N PRO A 47 0.14 -0.86 0.38
CA PRO A 47 1.43 -1.23 0.94
C PRO A 47 1.29 -2.01 2.26
N LEU A 48 2.06 -3.10 2.40
CA LEU A 48 1.98 -4.01 3.54
C LEU A 48 2.97 -3.66 4.66
N GLY A 49 3.62 -2.51 4.57
CA GLY A 49 4.67 -2.13 5.50
C GLY A 49 4.17 -1.74 6.89
N HIS A 50 5.06 -1.84 7.87
CA HIS A 50 4.80 -1.45 9.26
C HIS A 50 4.54 0.06 9.34
N THR A 51 3.33 0.44 9.70
CA THR A 51 2.84 1.82 9.73
C THR A 51 3.26 2.55 11.01
N GLY A 52 3.41 3.86 10.89
CA GLY A 52 3.65 4.76 12.02
C GLY A 52 2.44 5.63 12.36
N PHE A 53 2.72 6.83 12.84
CA PHE A 53 1.70 7.81 13.19
C PHE A 53 0.74 8.10 12.03
N GLY A 54 -0.56 8.05 12.31
CA GLY A 54 -1.63 8.29 11.34
C GLY A 54 -2.06 7.05 10.55
N ASP A 55 -1.52 5.87 10.89
CA ASP A 55 -1.90 4.54 10.36
C ASP A 55 -1.77 4.38 8.83
N SER A 56 -1.16 5.36 8.14
CA SER A 56 -1.05 5.35 6.69
C SER A 56 -0.09 4.27 6.18
N PRO A 57 -0.52 3.35 5.31
CA PRO A 57 0.37 2.36 4.70
C PRO A 57 1.41 2.97 3.75
N TYR A 58 1.28 4.27 3.43
CA TYR A 58 2.26 5.01 2.61
C TYR A 58 3.36 5.68 3.44
N GLN A 59 3.29 5.59 4.79
CA GLN A 59 4.28 6.15 5.73
C GLN A 59 4.89 5.03 6.60
N CYS A 60 5.51 4.04 5.95
CA CYS A 60 6.07 2.89 6.63
C CYS A 60 7.46 3.16 7.21
N PHE A 61 7.81 2.43 8.27
CA PHE A 61 9.14 2.45 8.88
C PHE A 61 10.23 1.74 8.04
N SER A 62 9.83 1.00 7.02
CA SER A 62 10.74 0.33 6.10
C SER A 62 10.09 0.07 4.74
N ALA A 63 10.88 0.13 3.66
CA ALA A 63 10.46 -0.22 2.32
C ALA A 63 10.29 -1.74 2.11
N ALA A 64 10.74 -2.58 3.05
CA ALA A 64 10.71 -4.04 2.93
C ALA A 64 10.00 -4.76 4.09
N ALA A 65 9.95 -4.16 5.28
CA ALA A 65 9.38 -4.82 6.46
C ALA A 65 7.85 -4.89 6.40
N GLY A 66 7.30 -6.04 6.76
CA GLY A 66 5.85 -6.25 6.86
C GLY A 66 5.26 -5.69 8.15
N ASN A 67 3.97 -5.37 8.09
CA ASN A 67 3.21 -4.85 9.22
C ASN A 67 2.82 -5.97 10.19
N PRO A 68 3.32 -5.98 11.44
CA PRO A 68 2.97 -7.00 12.42
C PRO A 68 1.47 -7.10 12.73
N TYR A 69 0.69 -6.03 12.53
CA TYR A 69 -0.76 -6.07 12.70
C TYR A 69 -1.48 -6.99 11.70
N LEU A 70 -0.85 -7.37 10.61
CA LEU A 70 -1.40 -8.33 9.64
C LEU A 70 -1.19 -9.80 10.05
N ILE A 71 -0.33 -10.07 11.04
CA ILE A 71 -0.09 -11.41 11.57
C ILE A 71 -1.40 -11.95 12.17
N ASP A 72 -1.80 -13.14 11.77
CA ASP A 72 -3.00 -13.80 12.27
C ASP A 72 -2.70 -14.57 13.56
N MET A 73 -3.57 -14.40 14.56
CA MET A 73 -3.40 -15.01 15.88
C MET A 73 -3.76 -16.51 15.91
N ASP A 74 -4.74 -16.92 15.10
CA ASP A 74 -5.13 -18.34 15.02
C ASP A 74 -4.02 -19.16 14.37
N LEU A 75 -3.30 -18.61 13.40
CA LEU A 75 -2.11 -19.25 12.82
C LEU A 75 -0.96 -19.37 13.85
N LEU A 76 -0.84 -18.45 14.81
CA LEU A 76 0.10 -18.61 15.93
C LEU A 76 -0.34 -19.72 16.90
N VAL A 77 -1.65 -19.98 17.02
CA VAL A 77 -2.16 -21.14 17.78
C VAL A 77 -1.85 -22.43 17.03
N GLU A 78 -2.04 -22.49 15.72
CA GLU A 78 -1.68 -23.64 14.88
C GLU A 78 -0.17 -23.95 14.96
N ASP A 79 0.67 -22.93 15.00
CA ASP A 79 2.13 -23.05 15.18
C ASP A 79 2.54 -23.45 16.62
N GLY A 80 1.59 -23.57 17.57
CA GLY A 80 1.85 -23.90 18.98
C GLY A 80 2.47 -22.77 19.80
N LEU A 81 2.51 -21.55 19.26
CA LEU A 81 3.09 -20.38 19.92
C LEU A 81 2.10 -19.67 20.86
N LEU A 82 0.80 -19.84 20.62
CA LEU A 82 -0.27 -19.37 21.50
C LEU A 82 -1.26 -20.50 21.76
N THR A 83 -2.13 -20.31 22.74
CA THR A 83 -3.31 -21.15 22.93
C THR A 83 -4.57 -20.40 22.50
N ALA A 84 -5.62 -21.12 22.12
CA ALA A 84 -6.89 -20.50 21.77
C ALA A 84 -7.50 -19.69 22.93
N ASP A 85 -7.24 -20.10 24.19
CA ASP A 85 -7.70 -19.37 25.38
C ASP A 85 -6.98 -18.03 25.53
N GLU A 86 -5.69 -17.96 25.27
CA GLU A 86 -4.92 -16.71 25.31
C GLU A 86 -5.39 -15.74 24.25
N VAL A 87 -5.65 -16.22 23.04
CA VAL A 87 -6.19 -15.37 21.96
C VAL A 87 -7.59 -14.86 22.33
N ARG A 88 -8.47 -15.70 22.89
CA ARG A 88 -9.80 -15.25 23.34
C ARG A 88 -9.75 -14.23 24.48
N GLN A 89 -8.76 -14.30 25.35
CA GLN A 89 -8.56 -13.33 26.45
C GLN A 89 -7.95 -12.01 25.97
N GLY A 90 -7.47 -11.93 24.75
CA GLY A 90 -6.82 -10.77 24.17
C GLY A 90 -7.72 -9.57 23.93
N ASP A 91 -9.00 -9.65 24.27
CA ASP A 91 -10.02 -8.59 24.15
C ASP A 91 -9.78 -7.63 22.98
N PHE A 92 -9.99 -8.11 21.79
CA PHE A 92 -9.83 -7.30 20.57
C PHE A 92 -11.05 -6.42 20.30
N ASP A 93 -11.97 -6.22 21.26
CA ASP A 93 -13.31 -5.63 21.19
C ASP A 93 -13.43 -4.50 20.16
N ALA A 94 -13.26 -4.87 18.92
CA ALA A 94 -13.20 -3.96 17.82
C ALA A 94 -14.57 -3.90 17.16
N SER A 95 -14.94 -2.71 16.79
CA SER A 95 -16.05 -2.50 15.86
C SER A 95 -15.86 -3.41 14.64
N PRO A 96 -16.89 -4.13 14.18
CA PRO A 96 -16.80 -4.92 12.95
C PRO A 96 -16.58 -4.05 11.71
N ASP A 97 -16.80 -2.74 11.80
CA ASP A 97 -16.74 -1.79 10.70
C ASP A 97 -15.46 -0.95 10.67
N THR A 98 -14.70 -0.93 11.78
CA THR A 98 -13.49 -0.10 11.90
C THR A 98 -12.39 -0.80 12.69
N ALA A 99 -11.13 -0.60 12.30
CA ALA A 99 -9.96 -0.99 13.08
C ALA A 99 -9.58 0.12 14.06
N ASP A 100 -9.21 -0.25 15.29
CA ASP A 100 -8.63 0.64 16.28
C ASP A 100 -7.16 0.24 16.53
N PHE A 101 -6.23 0.92 15.86
CA PHE A 101 -4.82 0.57 15.93
C PHE A 101 -4.18 0.86 17.30
N GLU A 102 -4.74 1.80 18.10
CA GLU A 102 -4.26 2.05 19.47
C GLU A 102 -4.59 0.86 20.36
N GLN A 103 -5.85 0.40 20.34
CA GLN A 103 -6.27 -0.79 21.08
C GLN A 103 -5.51 -2.05 20.61
N LEU A 104 -5.24 -2.17 19.30
CA LEU A 104 -4.47 -3.29 18.75
C LEU A 104 -3.02 -3.30 19.28
N ALA A 105 -2.39 -2.15 19.48
CA ALA A 105 -1.08 -2.08 20.08
C ALA A 105 -1.10 -2.68 21.51
N ASP A 106 -2.04 -2.25 22.33
CA ASP A 106 -2.15 -2.69 23.72
C ASP A 106 -2.48 -4.18 23.87
N THR A 107 -3.26 -4.74 22.95
CA THR A 107 -3.74 -6.13 23.02
C THR A 107 -2.81 -7.13 22.33
N ARG A 108 -2.21 -6.77 21.20
CA ARG A 108 -1.45 -7.71 20.36
C ARG A 108 0.02 -7.85 20.76
N TRP A 109 0.65 -6.76 21.18
CA TRP A 109 2.07 -6.83 21.60
C TRP A 109 2.33 -7.81 22.74
N PRO A 110 1.51 -7.87 23.82
CA PRO A 110 1.68 -8.89 24.87
C PRO A 110 1.56 -10.32 24.33
N LEU A 111 0.65 -10.57 23.37
CA LEU A 111 0.50 -11.89 22.75
C LEU A 111 1.69 -12.24 21.86
N PHE A 112 2.21 -11.28 21.08
CA PHE A 112 3.43 -11.49 20.30
C PHE A 112 4.63 -11.80 21.19
N ARG A 113 4.80 -11.11 22.33
CA ARG A 113 5.85 -11.41 23.30
C ARG A 113 5.71 -12.82 23.88
N LYS A 114 4.48 -13.22 24.19
CA LYS A 114 4.20 -14.58 24.67
C LYS A 114 4.53 -15.62 23.59
N ALA A 115 4.13 -15.38 22.35
CA ALA A 115 4.49 -16.24 21.22
C ALA A 115 6.00 -16.38 21.06
N TYR A 116 6.73 -15.25 21.09
CA TYR A 116 8.19 -15.21 21.01
C TYR A 116 8.86 -16.04 22.11
N SER A 117 8.35 -15.98 23.34
CA SER A 117 8.90 -16.75 24.47
C SER A 117 8.79 -18.27 24.30
N ARG A 118 7.96 -18.74 23.37
CA ARG A 118 7.71 -20.17 23.06
C ARG A 118 8.37 -20.67 21.78
N VAL A 119 9.22 -19.84 21.16
CA VAL A 119 9.96 -20.24 19.96
C VAL A 119 10.82 -21.47 20.27
N THR A 120 10.59 -22.56 19.51
CA THR A 120 11.33 -23.81 19.67
C THR A 120 12.75 -23.72 19.09
N PRO A 121 13.65 -24.65 19.43
CA PRO A 121 14.98 -24.70 18.82
C PRO A 121 14.92 -24.79 17.29
N GLU A 122 14.04 -25.61 16.74
CA GLU A 122 13.86 -25.81 15.30
C GLU A 122 13.40 -24.50 14.64
N MET A 123 12.43 -23.81 15.23
CA MET A 123 11.97 -22.51 14.72
C MET A 123 13.07 -21.44 14.83
N ARG A 124 13.97 -21.52 15.82
CA ARG A 124 15.14 -20.61 15.89
C ARG A 124 16.08 -20.79 14.70
N GLU A 125 16.26 -22.01 14.23
CA GLU A 125 17.05 -22.28 13.02
C GLU A 125 16.38 -21.69 11.77
N GLU A 126 15.05 -21.83 11.65
CA GLU A 126 14.30 -21.21 10.55
C GLU A 126 14.36 -19.67 10.59
N ILE A 127 14.24 -19.06 11.77
CA ILE A 127 14.38 -17.61 11.96
C ILE A 127 15.79 -17.16 11.58
N ALA A 128 16.83 -17.91 11.96
CA ALA A 128 18.22 -17.59 11.61
C ALA A 128 18.44 -17.66 10.10
N ALA A 129 17.93 -18.70 9.44
CA ALA A 129 18.01 -18.83 7.98
C ALA A 129 17.23 -17.70 7.26
N PHE A 130 16.06 -17.31 7.77
CA PHE A 130 15.32 -16.16 7.28
C PHE A 130 16.10 -14.85 7.44
N ALA A 131 16.75 -14.65 8.59
CA ALA A 131 17.55 -13.47 8.87
C ALA A 131 18.78 -13.39 7.95
N GLU A 132 19.45 -14.51 7.70
CA GLU A 132 20.58 -14.59 6.76
C GLU A 132 20.14 -14.22 5.33
N LYS A 133 19.04 -14.81 4.86
CA LYS A 133 18.44 -14.51 3.54
C LYS A 133 18.06 -13.03 3.36
N ASN A 134 17.71 -12.35 4.45
CA ASN A 134 17.27 -10.96 4.48
C ASN A 134 18.29 -10.02 5.12
N SER A 135 19.56 -10.40 5.16
CA SER A 135 20.66 -9.66 5.82
C SER A 135 20.88 -8.24 5.28
N GLU A 136 20.42 -7.96 4.05
CA GLU A 136 20.53 -6.63 3.43
C GLU A 136 19.68 -5.54 4.11
N TRP A 137 18.60 -5.91 4.83
CA TRP A 137 17.69 -4.94 5.41
C TRP A 137 17.21 -5.28 6.84
N LEU A 138 17.00 -6.58 7.13
CA LEU A 138 16.31 -7.01 8.35
C LEU A 138 17.04 -6.66 9.65
N PRO A 139 18.38 -6.82 9.77
CA PRO A 139 19.10 -6.41 10.96
C PRO A 139 18.98 -4.91 11.26
N ASP A 140 19.07 -4.09 10.22
CA ASP A 140 18.97 -2.63 10.35
C ASP A 140 17.55 -2.19 10.72
N TYR A 141 16.52 -2.79 10.10
CA TYR A 141 15.14 -2.54 10.50
C TYR A 141 14.85 -2.97 11.93
N ALA A 142 15.29 -4.16 12.33
CA ALA A 142 15.06 -4.69 13.66
C ALA A 142 15.73 -3.81 14.74
N LEU A 143 16.96 -3.38 14.51
CA LEU A 143 17.66 -2.45 15.40
C LEU A 143 17.00 -1.07 15.40
N PHE A 144 16.58 -0.54 14.23
CA PHE A 144 15.87 0.73 14.13
C PHE A 144 14.60 0.73 15.00
N MET A 145 13.77 -0.34 14.90
CA MET A 145 12.55 -0.46 15.68
C MET A 145 12.82 -0.63 17.17
N ALA A 146 13.81 -1.45 17.55
CA ALA A 146 14.21 -1.62 18.93
C ALA A 146 14.69 -0.30 19.56
N LEU A 147 15.51 0.47 18.85
CA LEU A 147 15.95 1.80 19.28
C LEU A 147 14.79 2.77 19.40
N LYS A 148 13.92 2.80 18.37
CA LYS A 148 12.81 3.73 18.31
C LYS A 148 11.82 3.55 19.45
N GLU A 149 11.44 2.32 19.75
CA GLU A 149 10.42 2.03 20.76
C GLU A 149 11.00 1.99 22.17
N GLU A 150 12.06 1.21 22.40
CA GLU A 150 12.57 1.00 23.76
C GLU A 150 13.49 2.11 24.25
N LYS A 151 14.35 2.64 23.39
CA LYS A 151 15.35 3.60 23.81
C LYS A 151 14.94 5.06 23.61
N TYR A 152 14.24 5.35 22.51
CA TYR A 152 13.90 6.72 22.14
C TYR A 152 12.40 7.00 22.11
N HIS A 153 11.57 6.10 22.66
CA HIS A 153 10.15 6.32 22.95
C HIS A 153 9.40 6.95 21.77
N HIS A 154 9.45 6.29 20.59
CA HIS A 154 8.84 6.68 19.32
C HIS A 154 9.35 7.99 18.70
N MET A 155 10.40 8.59 19.25
CA MET A 155 11.02 9.80 18.69
C MET A 155 11.51 9.54 17.25
N PRO A 156 11.29 10.48 16.31
CA PRO A 156 11.83 10.36 14.95
C PRO A 156 13.36 10.26 14.96
N VAL A 157 13.90 9.49 14.01
CA VAL A 157 15.34 9.17 13.96
C VAL A 157 16.24 10.41 13.92
N TYR A 158 15.84 11.48 13.25
CA TYR A 158 16.60 12.73 13.17
C TYR A 158 16.58 13.54 14.49
N MET A 159 15.73 13.16 15.43
CA MET A 159 15.66 13.77 16.77
C MET A 159 16.38 12.93 17.85
N TRP A 160 16.91 11.74 17.52
CA TRP A 160 17.60 10.91 18.49
C TRP A 160 18.78 11.66 19.12
N PRO A 161 18.86 11.71 20.45
CA PRO A 161 19.89 12.51 21.15
C PRO A 161 21.29 11.93 21.02
N ASP A 162 21.41 10.60 20.87
CA ASP A 162 22.69 9.92 20.65
C ASP A 162 23.10 10.08 19.18
N LYS A 163 23.99 11.05 18.97
CA LYS A 163 24.49 11.38 17.65
C LYS A 163 25.25 10.23 16.98
N ASP A 164 26.00 9.45 17.75
CA ASP A 164 26.81 8.36 17.19
C ASP A 164 25.93 7.20 16.73
N VAL A 165 24.83 6.93 17.43
CA VAL A 165 23.80 5.96 16.99
C VAL A 165 23.04 6.50 15.77
N ARG A 166 22.61 7.76 15.81
CA ARG A 166 21.94 8.40 14.68
C ARG A 166 22.79 8.43 13.42
N ASP A 167 24.09 8.70 13.56
CA ASP A 167 25.06 8.72 12.45
C ASP A 167 25.65 7.34 12.12
N ARG A 168 25.13 6.29 12.76
CA ARG A 168 25.48 4.88 12.51
C ARG A 168 26.98 4.58 12.69
N LYS A 169 27.60 5.12 13.75
CA LYS A 169 29.01 4.80 14.08
C LYS A 169 29.13 3.33 14.48
N PRO A 170 30.03 2.52 13.87
CA PRO A 170 30.10 1.08 14.09
C PRO A 170 30.15 0.68 15.58
N ALA A 171 31.03 1.30 16.38
CA ALA A 171 31.15 0.99 17.81
C ALA A 171 29.88 1.34 18.62
N ALA A 172 29.16 2.43 18.24
CA ALA A 172 27.90 2.79 18.88
C ALA A 172 26.80 1.78 18.51
N LEU A 173 26.72 1.36 17.24
CA LEU A 173 25.76 0.34 16.80
C LEU A 173 26.02 -1.01 17.47
N GLU A 174 27.27 -1.48 17.53
CA GLU A 174 27.64 -2.72 18.22
C GLU A 174 27.19 -2.71 19.68
N LYS A 175 27.47 -1.60 20.38
CA LYS A 175 27.06 -1.43 21.78
C LYS A 175 25.55 -1.49 21.95
N VAL A 176 24.78 -0.70 21.19
CA VAL A 176 23.32 -0.64 21.37
C VAL A 176 22.63 -1.92 20.87
N THR A 177 23.19 -2.62 19.88
CA THR A 177 22.70 -3.93 19.45
C THR A 177 22.88 -4.96 20.57
N ALA A 178 24.01 -4.95 21.27
CA ALA A 178 24.23 -5.82 22.42
C ALA A 178 23.28 -5.49 23.59
N GLU A 179 23.05 -4.20 23.86
CA GLU A 179 22.11 -3.73 24.89
C GLU A 179 20.66 -4.13 24.60
N LEU A 180 20.24 -4.12 23.33
CA LEU A 180 18.86 -4.35 22.90
C LEU A 180 18.68 -5.71 22.20
N ARG A 181 19.56 -6.67 22.46
CA ARG A 181 19.60 -7.94 21.73
C ARG A 181 18.26 -8.65 21.69
N ASP A 182 17.57 -8.76 22.83
CA ASP A 182 16.26 -9.44 22.91
C ASP A 182 15.20 -8.74 22.08
N GLU A 183 15.19 -7.40 22.07
CA GLU A 183 14.28 -6.60 21.26
C GLU A 183 14.54 -6.77 19.76
N VAL A 184 15.81 -6.75 19.37
CA VAL A 184 16.20 -6.98 17.96
C VAL A 184 15.77 -8.37 17.52
N ASP A 185 16.03 -9.40 18.29
CA ASP A 185 15.63 -10.77 18.00
C ASP A 185 14.10 -10.93 17.96
N PHE A 186 13.36 -10.24 18.82
CA PHE A 186 11.92 -10.17 18.79
C PHE A 186 11.38 -9.54 17.49
N ARG A 187 11.99 -8.42 17.02
CA ARG A 187 11.58 -7.80 15.74
C ARG A 187 11.88 -8.72 14.55
N ILE A 188 12.99 -9.43 14.57
CA ILE A 188 13.31 -10.44 13.55
C ILE A 188 12.27 -11.56 13.57
N PHE A 189 11.87 -12.06 14.74
CA PHE A 189 10.81 -13.05 14.89
C PHE A 189 9.49 -12.56 14.28
N LEU A 190 9.06 -11.32 14.56
CA LEU A 190 7.82 -10.77 13.98
C LEU A 190 7.86 -10.72 12.46
N GLN A 191 9.01 -10.35 11.90
CA GLN A 191 9.16 -10.34 10.44
C GLN A 191 9.16 -11.75 9.87
N TYR A 192 9.82 -12.72 10.52
CA TYR A 192 9.74 -14.13 10.11
C TYR A 192 8.30 -14.63 10.06
N ILE A 193 7.49 -14.39 11.11
CA ILE A 193 6.08 -14.78 11.16
C ILE A 193 5.27 -14.08 10.05
N PHE A 194 5.46 -12.77 9.87
CA PHE A 194 4.78 -12.03 8.81
C PHE A 194 5.05 -12.66 7.43
N PHE A 195 6.31 -12.86 7.08
CA PHE A 195 6.66 -13.41 5.77
C PHE A 195 6.22 -14.87 5.60
N LYS A 196 6.24 -15.67 6.66
CA LYS A 196 5.71 -17.04 6.66
C LYS A 196 4.21 -17.04 6.30
N GLN A 197 3.42 -16.23 7.00
CA GLN A 197 1.98 -16.16 6.80
C GLN A 197 1.60 -15.53 5.46
N TRP A 198 2.29 -14.45 5.06
CA TRP A 198 2.06 -13.79 3.78
C TRP A 198 2.39 -14.70 2.59
N THR A 199 3.53 -15.38 2.64
CA THR A 199 3.92 -16.32 1.58
C THR A 199 2.87 -17.42 1.41
N ALA A 200 2.42 -18.02 2.52
CA ALA A 200 1.37 -19.05 2.49
C ALA A 200 0.03 -18.52 1.93
N LEU A 201 -0.36 -17.29 2.26
CA LEU A 201 -1.57 -16.67 1.70
C LEU A 201 -1.43 -16.38 0.21
N ARG A 202 -0.28 -15.85 -0.24
CA ARG A 202 0.00 -15.58 -1.65
C ARG A 202 0.01 -16.86 -2.48
N GLU A 203 0.67 -17.91 -1.99
CA GLU A 203 0.69 -19.22 -2.65
C GLU A 203 -0.74 -19.77 -2.78
N TYR A 204 -1.55 -19.71 -1.72
CA TYR A 204 -2.96 -20.09 -1.77
C TYR A 204 -3.74 -19.29 -2.82
N ALA A 205 -3.54 -17.96 -2.89
CA ALA A 205 -4.18 -17.12 -3.90
C ALA A 205 -3.77 -17.54 -5.31
N ASN A 206 -2.47 -17.77 -5.54
CA ASN A 206 -1.95 -18.17 -6.85
C ASN A 206 -2.46 -19.57 -7.27
N GLU A 207 -2.58 -20.52 -6.34
CA GLU A 207 -3.19 -21.85 -6.59
C GLU A 207 -4.66 -21.73 -7.03
N LYS A 208 -5.38 -20.73 -6.53
CA LYS A 208 -6.75 -20.40 -6.95
C LYS A 208 -6.84 -19.57 -8.24
N GLY A 209 -5.70 -19.24 -8.85
CA GLY A 209 -5.63 -18.42 -10.06
C GLY A 209 -5.70 -16.91 -9.80
N ILE A 210 -5.63 -16.49 -8.53
CA ILE A 210 -5.64 -15.07 -8.13
C ILE A 210 -4.20 -14.56 -8.01
N GLN A 211 -3.86 -13.50 -8.73
CA GLN A 211 -2.60 -12.78 -8.63
C GLN A 211 -2.75 -11.56 -7.73
N ILE A 212 -1.74 -11.27 -6.91
CA ILE A 212 -1.78 -10.14 -5.99
C ILE A 212 -1.07 -8.94 -6.63
N ILE A 213 -1.82 -7.83 -6.75
CA ILE A 213 -1.25 -6.52 -7.11
C ILE A 213 -0.90 -5.82 -5.81
N GLY A 214 0.40 -5.57 -5.61
CA GLY A 214 0.90 -4.73 -4.52
C GLY A 214 1.03 -3.27 -4.92
N ASP A 215 1.39 -2.43 -3.94
CA ASP A 215 1.53 -0.99 -4.12
C ASP A 215 2.85 -0.51 -3.49
N ILE A 216 3.60 0.30 -4.23
CA ILE A 216 4.85 0.89 -3.77
C ILE A 216 4.72 2.40 -3.81
N PRO A 217 4.70 3.10 -2.65
CA PRO A 217 4.84 4.55 -2.61
C PRO A 217 6.15 4.96 -3.28
N ILE A 218 6.15 6.01 -4.11
CA ILE A 218 7.42 6.49 -4.69
C ILE A 218 8.43 6.84 -3.60
N TYR A 219 8.00 7.53 -2.55
CA TYR A 219 8.87 7.95 -1.45
C TYR A 219 8.79 7.00 -0.26
N VAL A 220 9.75 7.15 0.66
CA VAL A 220 9.76 6.50 1.98
C VAL A 220 9.57 7.55 3.07
N SER A 221 9.15 7.13 4.25
CA SER A 221 9.03 8.03 5.40
C SER A 221 10.39 8.61 5.81
N ALA A 222 10.41 9.87 6.23
CA ALA A 222 11.60 10.50 6.81
C ALA A 222 12.07 9.75 8.08
N ASP A 223 11.11 9.17 8.80
CA ASP A 223 11.34 8.35 9.98
C ASP A 223 11.25 6.87 9.62
N SER A 224 12.27 6.40 8.90
CA SER A 224 12.37 5.02 8.43
C SER A 224 13.79 4.48 8.55
N SER A 225 13.89 3.16 8.63
CA SER A 225 15.18 2.46 8.56
C SER A 225 15.92 2.76 7.27
N ASP A 226 15.22 2.97 6.16
CA ASP A 226 15.79 3.29 4.85
C ASP A 226 16.55 4.61 4.86
N VAL A 227 15.94 5.67 5.42
CA VAL A 227 16.58 6.99 5.53
C VAL A 227 17.75 6.94 6.52
N TRP A 228 17.60 6.19 7.63
CA TRP A 228 18.65 6.02 8.61
C TRP A 228 19.86 5.27 8.05
N THR A 229 19.64 4.22 7.25
CA THR A 229 20.71 3.37 6.69
C THR A 229 21.36 3.99 5.45
N HIS A 230 20.58 4.66 4.62
CA HIS A 230 21.02 5.20 3.32
C HIS A 230 20.89 6.72 3.19
N PRO A 231 21.36 7.53 4.18
CA PRO A 231 21.09 8.97 4.23
C PRO A 231 21.62 9.74 3.01
N LYS A 232 22.63 9.21 2.29
CA LYS A 232 23.19 9.84 1.08
C LYS A 232 22.24 9.81 -0.11
N LEU A 233 21.26 8.90 -0.08
CA LEU A 233 20.27 8.73 -1.16
C LEU A 233 19.11 9.74 -1.06
N PHE A 234 19.07 10.53 -0.01
CA PHE A 234 18.03 11.52 0.27
C PHE A 234 18.61 12.92 0.45
N LYS A 235 17.78 13.95 0.21
CA LYS A 235 18.19 15.37 0.43
C LYS A 235 17.94 15.74 1.88
N LEU A 236 18.92 15.47 2.75
CA LEU A 236 18.86 15.72 4.20
C LEU A 236 19.73 16.89 4.62
N LYS A 237 19.42 17.47 5.80
CA LYS A 237 20.30 18.39 6.55
C LYS A 237 21.39 17.58 7.30
N PRO A 238 22.44 18.21 7.83
CA PRO A 238 23.49 17.51 8.58
C PRO A 238 22.98 16.76 9.83
N ASP A 239 21.87 17.18 10.42
CA ASP A 239 21.21 16.54 11.56
C ASP A 239 20.30 15.36 11.16
N ARG A 240 20.30 14.97 9.89
CA ARG A 240 19.49 13.92 9.29
C ARG A 240 18.01 14.26 9.09
N SER A 241 17.56 15.45 9.51
CA SER A 241 16.20 15.91 9.16
C SER A 241 16.09 16.18 7.65
N PRO A 242 14.90 16.07 7.05
CA PRO A 242 14.71 16.44 5.65
C PRO A 242 15.12 17.89 5.39
N LYS A 243 15.87 18.11 4.31
CA LYS A 243 16.16 19.45 3.77
C LYS A 243 15.05 19.89 2.81
N LEU A 244 14.63 18.95 1.98
CA LEU A 244 13.58 19.10 0.98
C LEU A 244 12.65 17.92 1.08
N VAL A 245 11.35 18.18 0.98
CA VAL A 245 10.30 17.16 1.06
C VAL A 245 9.47 17.14 -0.21
N ALA A 246 8.83 16.01 -0.43
CA ALA A 246 7.95 15.78 -1.55
C ALA A 246 6.55 16.36 -1.30
N GLY A 247 5.86 16.65 -2.40
CA GLY A 247 4.47 17.09 -2.41
C GLY A 247 3.97 17.25 -3.83
N VAL A 248 2.85 17.94 -3.97
CA VAL A 248 2.28 18.38 -5.24
C VAL A 248 1.92 19.86 -5.15
N PRO A 249 2.02 20.64 -6.26
CA PRO A 249 1.67 22.04 -6.25
C PRO A 249 0.17 22.25 -6.01
N PRO A 250 -0.26 23.48 -5.71
CA PRO A 250 -1.66 23.85 -5.73
C PRO A 250 -2.37 23.42 -7.01
N ASP A 251 -3.54 22.83 -6.87
CA ASP A 251 -4.38 22.40 -7.97
C ASP A 251 -5.87 22.66 -7.67
N TYR A 252 -6.75 22.11 -8.50
CA TYR A 252 -8.20 22.23 -8.31
C TYR A 252 -8.69 21.59 -7.00
N TYR A 253 -8.01 20.55 -6.51
CA TYR A 253 -8.39 19.80 -5.31
C TYR A 253 -7.83 20.41 -4.02
N SER A 254 -6.69 21.11 -4.12
CA SER A 254 -6.02 21.74 -2.97
C SER A 254 -5.42 23.09 -3.32
N ALA A 255 -5.98 24.17 -2.79
CA ALA A 255 -5.48 25.54 -3.01
C ALA A 255 -4.06 25.76 -2.46
N THR A 256 -3.57 24.93 -1.54
CA THR A 256 -2.23 25.01 -0.96
C THR A 256 -1.31 23.88 -1.44
N GLY A 257 -1.79 23.03 -2.34
CA GLY A 257 -1.14 21.78 -2.71
C GLY A 257 -1.14 20.77 -1.58
N GLN A 258 -0.37 19.68 -1.73
CA GLN A 258 -0.21 18.68 -0.69
C GLN A 258 1.27 18.61 -0.29
N LEU A 259 1.54 18.68 1.01
CA LEU A 259 2.87 18.53 1.58
C LEU A 259 2.95 17.16 2.27
N TRP A 260 3.73 16.22 1.72
CA TRP A 260 3.74 14.84 2.19
C TRP A 260 4.77 14.57 3.30
N GLY A 261 5.78 15.43 3.44
CA GLY A 261 6.81 15.30 4.47
C GLY A 261 7.89 14.25 4.18
N ASN A 262 7.74 13.44 3.15
CA ASN A 262 8.74 12.46 2.73
C ASN A 262 9.98 13.15 2.16
N PRO A 263 11.22 12.76 2.52
CA PRO A 263 12.42 13.34 1.94
C PRO A 263 12.52 13.00 0.45
N VAL A 264 12.83 13.98 -0.38
CA VAL A 264 13.06 13.73 -1.80
C VAL A 264 14.39 13.05 -2.04
N TYR A 265 14.47 12.23 -3.09
CA TYR A 265 15.68 11.50 -3.45
C TYR A 265 16.80 12.42 -3.95
N ASN A 266 18.03 12.02 -3.64
CA ASN A 266 19.24 12.50 -4.30
C ASN A 266 19.53 11.60 -5.53
N TRP A 267 18.84 11.87 -6.64
CA TRP A 267 18.94 11.05 -7.84
C TRP A 267 20.37 10.95 -8.41
N ALA A 268 21.22 11.95 -8.16
CA ALA A 268 22.62 11.87 -8.55
C ALA A 268 23.38 10.78 -7.77
N ALA A 269 23.09 10.63 -6.46
CA ALA A 269 23.65 9.56 -5.65
C ALA A 269 23.12 8.18 -6.08
N HIS A 270 21.81 8.06 -6.33
CA HIS A 270 21.23 6.82 -6.87
C HIS A 270 21.87 6.40 -8.20
N LYS A 271 22.06 7.35 -9.12
CA LYS A 271 22.71 7.10 -10.40
C LYS A 271 24.17 6.66 -10.22
N ALA A 272 24.91 7.28 -9.28
CA ALA A 272 26.29 6.94 -9.01
C ALA A 272 26.49 5.51 -8.50
N GLU A 273 25.49 4.94 -7.82
CA GLU A 273 25.46 3.51 -7.41
C GLU A 273 24.63 2.62 -8.33
N ASN A 274 24.39 3.06 -9.58
CA ASN A 274 23.61 2.32 -10.59
C ASN A 274 22.21 1.93 -10.08
N TYR A 275 21.56 2.78 -9.29
CA TYR A 275 20.24 2.57 -8.71
C TYR A 275 20.10 1.31 -7.84
N ALA A 276 21.20 0.85 -7.21
CA ALA A 276 21.24 -0.41 -6.46
C ALA A 276 20.12 -0.52 -5.41
N TRP A 277 19.85 0.55 -4.66
CA TRP A 277 18.78 0.57 -3.67
C TRP A 277 17.39 0.41 -4.32
N TRP A 278 17.10 1.05 -5.47
CA TRP A 278 15.84 0.87 -6.18
C TRP A 278 15.69 -0.52 -6.78
N ILE A 279 16.77 -1.11 -7.28
CA ILE A 279 16.77 -2.49 -7.76
C ILE A 279 16.47 -3.45 -6.62
N TRP A 280 17.11 -3.26 -5.46
CA TRP A 280 16.81 -4.01 -4.25
C TRP A 280 15.35 -3.85 -3.80
N ARG A 281 14.84 -2.61 -3.75
CA ARG A 281 13.45 -2.31 -3.38
C ARG A 281 12.47 -3.01 -4.30
N MET A 282 12.70 -2.97 -5.60
CA MET A 282 11.87 -3.66 -6.59
C MET A 282 11.91 -5.16 -6.40
N LYS A 283 13.10 -5.76 -6.26
CA LYS A 283 13.28 -7.19 -5.99
C LYS A 283 12.53 -7.64 -4.73
N SER A 284 12.61 -6.86 -3.65
CA SER A 284 11.93 -7.15 -2.38
C SER A 284 10.41 -7.13 -2.55
N ASN A 285 9.87 -6.17 -3.31
CA ASN A 285 8.44 -6.10 -3.57
C ASN A 285 7.95 -7.19 -4.53
N MET A 286 8.74 -7.59 -5.53
CA MET A 286 8.41 -8.73 -6.40
C MET A 286 8.42 -10.07 -5.65
N ALA A 287 9.10 -10.16 -4.50
CA ALA A 287 9.00 -11.31 -3.62
C ALA A 287 7.66 -11.35 -2.85
N LEU A 288 7.02 -10.20 -2.65
CA LEU A 288 5.72 -10.10 -1.97
C LEU A 288 4.53 -10.20 -2.94
N PHE A 289 4.66 -9.67 -4.15
CA PHE A 289 3.55 -9.44 -5.08
C PHE A 289 3.81 -10.05 -6.45
N ASP A 290 2.74 -10.32 -7.20
CA ASP A 290 2.81 -10.83 -8.59
C ASP A 290 2.87 -9.67 -9.59
N VAL A 291 2.26 -8.54 -9.25
CA VAL A 291 2.27 -7.28 -10.02
C VAL A 291 2.45 -6.13 -9.04
N VAL A 292 3.11 -5.06 -9.45
CA VAL A 292 3.35 -3.90 -8.60
C VAL A 292 2.83 -2.62 -9.23
N ARG A 293 1.97 -1.89 -8.50
CA ARG A 293 1.59 -0.53 -8.81
C ARG A 293 2.65 0.43 -8.25
N LEU A 294 3.18 1.28 -9.11
CA LEU A 294 4.06 2.38 -8.72
C LEU A 294 3.21 3.63 -8.47
N ASP A 295 3.08 3.97 -7.21
CA ASP A 295 2.39 5.17 -6.77
C ASP A 295 3.13 6.44 -7.20
N HIS A 296 2.39 7.47 -7.59
CA HIS A 296 2.90 8.75 -8.06
C HIS A 296 3.96 8.63 -9.17
N PHE A 297 3.68 7.83 -10.21
CA PHE A 297 4.61 7.54 -11.31
C PHE A 297 5.17 8.80 -11.99
N ARG A 298 4.38 9.89 -12.06
CA ARG A 298 4.87 11.15 -12.61
C ARG A 298 6.13 11.67 -11.94
N GLY A 299 6.37 11.36 -10.66
CA GLY A 299 7.57 11.75 -9.91
C GLY A 299 8.87 11.20 -10.50
N PHE A 300 8.81 10.15 -11.32
CA PHE A 300 9.96 9.64 -12.06
C PHE A 300 10.28 10.47 -13.30
N ALA A 301 9.31 11.17 -13.89
CA ALA A 301 9.56 12.17 -14.95
C ALA A 301 9.95 13.52 -14.33
N ALA A 302 9.10 14.05 -13.47
CA ALA A 302 9.35 15.29 -12.73
C ALA A 302 8.59 15.26 -11.39
N TYR A 303 9.27 15.70 -10.33
CA TYR A 303 8.73 15.73 -8.97
C TYR A 303 8.73 17.15 -8.41
N TRP A 304 7.76 17.42 -7.52
CA TRP A 304 7.64 18.68 -6.81
C TRP A 304 8.41 18.61 -5.50
N GLU A 305 9.44 19.45 -5.33
CA GLU A 305 10.19 19.56 -4.08
C GLU A 305 9.89 20.86 -3.35
N VAL A 306 9.72 20.78 -2.06
CA VAL A 306 9.39 21.90 -1.18
C VAL A 306 10.41 21.97 -0.05
N GLY A 307 10.71 23.17 0.46
CA GLY A 307 11.53 23.31 1.67
C GLY A 307 10.86 22.60 2.85
N ALA A 308 11.62 21.83 3.63
CA ALA A 308 11.03 21.07 4.75
C ALA A 308 10.49 21.97 5.88
N ASP A 309 10.84 23.25 5.89
CA ASP A 309 10.38 24.23 6.88
C ASP A 309 9.13 25.00 6.40
N GLU A 310 8.59 24.69 5.20
CA GLU A 310 7.37 25.30 4.65
C GLU A 310 6.12 24.64 5.25
N GLU A 311 5.08 25.45 5.48
CA GLU A 311 3.79 24.95 6.00
C GLU A 311 2.86 24.43 4.90
N THR A 312 3.12 24.79 3.65
CA THR A 312 2.32 24.42 2.47
C THR A 312 3.20 24.06 1.29
N ALA A 313 2.62 23.45 0.27
CA ALA A 313 3.36 23.11 -0.95
C ALA A 313 3.45 24.23 -2.00
N ILE A 314 2.97 25.45 -1.69
CA ILE A 314 2.93 26.58 -2.65
C ILE A 314 4.31 26.96 -3.17
N ASN A 315 5.32 27.04 -2.28
CA ASN A 315 6.66 27.53 -2.60
C ASN A 315 7.63 26.44 -3.09
N GLY A 316 7.09 25.41 -3.73
CA GLY A 316 7.90 24.32 -4.27
C GLY A 316 8.49 24.61 -5.65
N LYS A 317 9.20 23.62 -6.19
CA LYS A 317 9.81 23.67 -7.53
C LYS A 317 9.76 22.31 -8.20
N TRP A 318 9.43 22.29 -9.50
CA TRP A 318 9.58 21.10 -10.31
C TRP A 318 11.05 20.76 -10.52
N ARG A 319 11.37 19.47 -10.37
CA ARG A 319 12.69 18.91 -10.63
C ARG A 319 12.57 17.68 -11.51
N LYS A 320 13.52 17.52 -12.41
CA LYS A 320 13.58 16.36 -13.28
C LYS A 320 13.84 15.08 -12.46
N GLY A 321 13.06 14.05 -12.71
CA GLY A 321 13.24 12.71 -12.16
C GLY A 321 14.28 11.89 -12.95
N PRO A 322 14.49 10.62 -12.58
CA PRO A 322 15.46 9.73 -13.22
C PRO A 322 15.00 9.24 -14.60
N GLY A 323 13.71 9.30 -14.90
CA GLY A 323 13.15 8.82 -16.17
C GLY A 323 13.45 7.35 -16.45
N MET A 324 13.59 7.01 -17.72
CA MET A 324 13.89 5.65 -18.17
C MET A 324 15.23 5.10 -17.69
N GLU A 325 16.17 5.96 -17.27
CA GLU A 325 17.47 5.45 -16.73
C GLU A 325 17.25 4.50 -15.54
N LEU A 326 16.30 4.82 -14.65
CA LEU A 326 15.96 3.96 -13.52
C LEU A 326 15.33 2.64 -14.00
N PHE A 327 14.32 2.71 -14.86
CA PHE A 327 13.59 1.52 -15.31
C PHE A 327 14.46 0.59 -16.14
N ASN A 328 15.34 1.15 -16.98
CA ASN A 328 16.34 0.37 -17.73
C ASN A 328 17.35 -0.33 -16.79
N ALA A 329 17.74 0.32 -15.68
CA ALA A 329 18.62 -0.31 -14.69
C ALA A 329 17.91 -1.46 -13.95
N ILE A 330 16.63 -1.28 -13.58
CA ILE A 330 15.80 -2.32 -12.96
C ILE A 330 15.64 -3.51 -13.92
N GLU A 331 15.22 -3.26 -15.17
CA GLU A 331 15.01 -4.32 -16.16
C GLU A 331 16.30 -5.07 -16.49
N LYS A 332 17.42 -4.37 -16.59
CA LYS A 332 18.74 -4.99 -16.79
C LYS A 332 19.12 -5.92 -15.64
N ALA A 333 18.77 -5.59 -14.41
CA ALA A 333 19.14 -6.35 -13.22
C ALA A 333 18.18 -7.51 -12.92
N LEU A 334 16.87 -7.31 -13.11
CA LEU A 334 15.82 -8.24 -12.67
C LEU A 334 15.08 -8.92 -13.83
N GLY A 335 15.31 -8.50 -15.07
CA GLY A 335 14.47 -8.85 -16.21
C GLY A 335 13.18 -8.01 -16.25
N PRO A 336 12.26 -8.33 -17.17
CA PRO A 336 10.97 -7.64 -17.24
C PRO A 336 10.18 -7.79 -15.94
N VAL A 337 9.75 -6.67 -15.36
CA VAL A 337 8.93 -6.64 -14.13
C VAL A 337 7.51 -6.20 -14.47
N PRO A 338 6.46 -6.86 -13.93
CA PRO A 338 5.07 -6.51 -14.20
C PRO A 338 4.65 -5.29 -13.38
N LEU A 339 4.82 -4.10 -13.96
CA LEU A 339 4.54 -2.82 -13.31
C LEU A 339 3.28 -2.15 -13.89
N ILE A 340 2.59 -1.43 -13.04
CA ILE A 340 1.48 -0.53 -13.33
C ILE A 340 1.91 0.87 -12.90
N ALA A 341 1.67 1.87 -13.75
CA ALA A 341 2.00 3.25 -13.44
C ALA A 341 0.77 4.02 -12.95
N GLU A 342 0.82 4.57 -11.74
CA GLU A 342 -0.17 5.55 -11.30
C GLU A 342 0.21 6.92 -11.89
N ASP A 343 -0.43 7.25 -13.01
CA ASP A 343 -0.22 8.46 -13.80
C ASP A 343 -1.36 9.49 -13.61
N LEU A 344 -2.03 9.47 -12.47
CA LEU A 344 -3.12 10.41 -12.17
C LEU A 344 -2.61 11.82 -11.91
N GLY A 345 -3.49 12.82 -12.02
CA GLY A 345 -3.18 14.24 -11.82
C GLY A 345 -2.74 14.94 -13.10
N VAL A 346 -1.96 16.03 -12.96
CA VAL A 346 -1.60 16.89 -14.11
C VAL A 346 -0.68 16.14 -15.08
N GLN A 347 -1.18 15.91 -16.29
CA GLN A 347 -0.46 15.26 -17.37
C GLN A 347 0.38 16.26 -18.15
N THR A 348 1.71 16.16 -18.06
CA THR A 348 2.65 16.89 -18.91
C THR A 348 3.19 15.99 -20.02
N ASP A 349 3.77 16.59 -21.06
CA ASP A 349 4.31 15.81 -22.17
C ASP A 349 5.42 14.85 -21.70
N GLU A 350 6.26 15.27 -20.74
CA GLU A 350 7.32 14.41 -20.20
C GLU A 350 6.77 13.18 -19.45
N VAL A 351 5.61 13.30 -18.81
CA VAL A 351 4.95 12.15 -18.13
C VAL A 351 4.38 11.20 -19.15
N LYS A 352 3.74 11.73 -20.21
CA LYS A 352 3.19 10.92 -21.30
C LYS A 352 4.28 10.18 -22.06
N GLU A 353 5.37 10.86 -22.38
CA GLU A 353 6.55 10.29 -23.03
C GLU A 353 7.15 9.16 -22.18
N LEU A 354 7.34 9.39 -20.86
CA LEU A 354 7.86 8.37 -19.97
C LEU A 354 6.93 7.15 -19.88
N LEU A 355 5.62 7.36 -19.80
CA LEU A 355 4.64 6.27 -19.77
C LEU A 355 4.64 5.47 -21.07
N GLU A 356 4.72 6.15 -22.21
CA GLU A 356 4.76 5.53 -23.53
C GLU A 356 6.06 4.73 -23.74
N GLU A 357 7.21 5.31 -23.36
CA GLU A 357 8.53 4.68 -23.47
C GLU A 357 8.67 3.46 -22.55
N SER A 358 8.12 3.55 -21.32
CA SER A 358 8.13 2.43 -20.37
C SER A 358 7.23 1.27 -20.78
N GLY A 359 6.19 1.53 -21.57
CA GLY A 359 5.18 0.56 -21.95
C GLY A 359 4.29 0.08 -20.79
N PHE A 360 4.36 0.70 -19.62
CA PHE A 360 3.51 0.36 -18.49
C PHE A 360 2.07 0.80 -18.71
N PRO A 361 1.06 0.03 -18.26
CA PRO A 361 -0.31 0.51 -18.27
C PRO A 361 -0.48 1.66 -17.28
N GLY A 362 -1.04 2.77 -17.78
CA GLY A 362 -1.46 3.90 -16.95
C GLY A 362 -2.84 3.65 -16.32
N MET A 363 -3.20 4.44 -15.32
CA MET A 363 -4.45 4.32 -14.58
C MET A 363 -5.55 5.25 -15.11
N ARG A 364 -6.80 4.78 -15.09
CA ARG A 364 -7.99 5.60 -15.30
C ARG A 364 -9.01 5.30 -14.21
N VAL A 365 -9.73 6.31 -13.76
CA VAL A 365 -10.67 6.21 -12.63
C VAL A 365 -12.01 6.78 -13.06
N LEU A 366 -13.03 5.94 -13.14
CA LEU A 366 -14.34 6.28 -13.73
C LEU A 366 -14.98 7.52 -13.07
N ILE A 367 -14.92 7.64 -11.73
CA ILE A 367 -15.57 8.75 -11.03
C ILE A 367 -14.99 10.12 -11.42
N PHE A 368 -13.75 10.21 -11.90
CA PHE A 368 -13.16 11.45 -12.41
C PHE A 368 -13.68 11.84 -13.81
N GLY A 369 -14.39 10.95 -14.46
CA GLY A 369 -15.02 11.18 -15.75
C GLY A 369 -16.42 11.80 -15.67
N PHE A 370 -17.04 11.91 -14.48
CA PHE A 370 -18.40 12.43 -14.34
C PHE A 370 -18.46 13.96 -14.44
N THR A 371 -17.81 14.49 -15.45
CA THR A 371 -17.89 15.89 -15.86
C THR A 371 -18.58 15.97 -17.24
N PRO A 372 -19.24 17.07 -17.61
CA PRO A 372 -19.84 17.23 -18.94
C PRO A 372 -18.79 17.45 -20.07
N ASP A 373 -17.60 16.92 -19.90
CA ASP A 373 -16.52 16.90 -20.89
C ASP A 373 -16.41 15.50 -21.50
N TYR A 374 -16.85 15.33 -22.74
CA TYR A 374 -16.89 14.04 -23.41
C TYR A 374 -15.51 13.54 -23.86
N ASP A 375 -14.50 14.41 -23.90
CA ASP A 375 -13.11 14.05 -24.22
C ASP A 375 -12.31 13.66 -22.97
N ASN A 376 -12.96 13.64 -21.77
CA ASN A 376 -12.32 13.26 -20.53
C ASN A 376 -11.75 11.85 -20.62
N GLU A 377 -10.45 11.72 -20.38
CA GLU A 377 -9.71 10.44 -20.49
C GLU A 377 -10.15 9.39 -19.45
N HIS A 378 -10.89 9.78 -18.42
CA HIS A 378 -11.47 8.89 -17.41
C HIS A 378 -12.83 8.30 -17.82
N LEU A 379 -13.34 8.63 -19.00
CA LEU A 379 -14.56 8.02 -19.54
C LEU A 379 -14.22 6.73 -20.32
N PRO A 380 -14.93 5.63 -20.09
CA PRO A 380 -14.66 4.31 -20.69
C PRO A 380 -14.51 4.27 -22.21
N HIS A 381 -15.20 5.15 -22.94
CA HIS A 381 -15.07 5.20 -24.40
C HIS A 381 -13.77 5.82 -24.90
N ASN A 382 -13.00 6.48 -24.01
CA ASN A 382 -11.69 7.08 -24.29
C ASN A 382 -10.52 6.19 -23.80
N TYR A 383 -10.79 5.05 -23.15
CA TYR A 383 -9.73 4.19 -22.61
C TYR A 383 -8.87 3.56 -23.69
N LYS A 384 -7.56 3.58 -23.50
CA LYS A 384 -6.60 2.82 -24.32
C LYS A 384 -6.55 1.36 -23.81
N PRO A 385 -6.31 0.37 -24.68
CA PRO A 385 -6.17 -1.03 -24.27
C PRO A 385 -5.09 -1.25 -23.20
N ASN A 386 -3.91 -0.65 -23.35
CA ASN A 386 -2.84 -0.76 -22.36
C ASN A 386 -3.07 0.19 -21.18
N SER A 387 -4.14 -0.08 -20.42
CA SER A 387 -4.48 0.65 -19.21
C SER A 387 -5.10 -0.28 -18.16
N ILE A 388 -5.02 0.15 -16.91
CA ILE A 388 -5.79 -0.37 -15.79
C ILE A 388 -6.84 0.67 -15.40
N VAL A 389 -8.08 0.25 -15.28
CA VAL A 389 -9.21 1.15 -15.03
C VAL A 389 -9.94 0.77 -13.76
N TYR A 390 -10.36 1.76 -13.02
CA TYR A 390 -11.01 1.60 -11.71
C TYR A 390 -12.39 2.23 -11.71
N THR A 391 -13.31 1.70 -10.90
CA THR A 391 -14.55 2.40 -10.56
C THR A 391 -14.23 3.63 -9.70
N SER A 392 -13.53 3.43 -8.59
CA SER A 392 -12.92 4.41 -7.69
C SER A 392 -11.64 3.82 -7.10
N THR A 393 -10.90 4.58 -6.29
CA THR A 393 -9.67 4.12 -5.61
C THR A 393 -9.80 4.30 -4.09
N HIS A 394 -8.79 3.81 -3.36
CA HIS A 394 -8.68 3.98 -1.89
C HIS A 394 -8.49 5.45 -1.47
N ASP A 395 -8.00 6.32 -2.36
CA ASP A 395 -7.76 7.76 -2.11
C ASP A 395 -8.89 8.66 -2.60
N SER A 396 -9.88 8.10 -3.26
CA SER A 396 -11.00 8.86 -3.81
C SER A 396 -12.30 8.56 -3.06
N GLN A 397 -13.34 9.30 -3.40
CA GLN A 397 -14.72 8.97 -3.04
C GLN A 397 -15.10 7.59 -3.60
N THR A 398 -16.06 6.93 -2.97
CA THR A 398 -16.77 5.81 -3.60
C THR A 398 -17.64 6.31 -4.76
N VAL A 399 -18.06 5.41 -5.64
CA VAL A 399 -19.00 5.77 -6.74
C VAL A 399 -20.28 6.39 -6.18
N CYS A 400 -20.83 5.83 -5.11
CA CYS A 400 -22.05 6.34 -4.49
C CYS A 400 -21.83 7.73 -3.89
N GLU A 401 -20.76 7.93 -3.10
CA GLU A 401 -20.40 9.23 -2.53
C GLU A 401 -20.17 10.28 -3.62
N GLN A 402 -19.39 9.96 -4.65
CA GLN A 402 -19.10 10.89 -5.74
C GLN A 402 -20.37 11.38 -6.40
N ILE A 403 -21.29 10.47 -6.76
CA ILE A 403 -22.48 10.83 -7.51
C ILE A 403 -23.53 11.51 -6.62
N MET A 404 -23.72 11.02 -5.38
CA MET A 404 -24.80 11.52 -4.52
C MET A 404 -24.45 12.80 -3.77
N ASP A 405 -23.19 12.91 -3.31
CA ASP A 405 -22.80 13.93 -2.34
C ASP A 405 -21.88 15.00 -2.95
N ILE A 406 -21.07 14.66 -3.97
CA ILE A 406 -20.04 15.56 -4.50
C ILE A 406 -20.46 16.18 -5.84
N CYS A 407 -20.97 15.40 -6.78
CA CYS A 407 -21.36 15.87 -8.09
C CYS A 407 -22.43 16.98 -8.02
N SER A 408 -22.23 18.06 -8.81
CA SER A 408 -23.28 19.03 -9.10
C SER A 408 -24.45 18.36 -9.83
N GLU A 409 -25.60 19.00 -9.86
CA GLU A 409 -26.79 18.40 -10.52
C GLU A 409 -26.56 18.08 -12.01
N PRO A 410 -25.87 18.92 -12.84
CA PRO A 410 -25.51 18.56 -14.21
C PRO A 410 -24.61 17.32 -14.31
N GLU A 411 -23.61 17.21 -13.46
CA GLU A 411 -22.68 16.07 -13.39
C GLU A 411 -23.42 14.80 -12.94
N LYS A 412 -24.29 14.90 -11.96
CA LYS A 412 -25.14 13.80 -11.49
C LYS A 412 -26.03 13.28 -12.62
N GLN A 413 -26.70 14.17 -13.34
CA GLN A 413 -27.52 13.81 -14.50
C GLN A 413 -26.67 13.20 -15.63
N PHE A 414 -25.44 13.67 -15.82
CA PHE A 414 -24.51 13.06 -16.76
C PHE A 414 -24.14 11.64 -16.33
N ALA A 415 -23.76 11.44 -15.05
CA ALA A 415 -23.43 10.12 -14.50
C ALA A 415 -24.60 9.13 -14.64
N TYR A 416 -25.82 9.54 -14.32
CA TYR A 416 -27.00 8.69 -14.47
C TYR A 416 -27.22 8.25 -15.92
N ARG A 417 -27.12 9.17 -16.89
CA ARG A 417 -27.23 8.83 -18.31
C ARG A 417 -26.12 7.90 -18.75
N TYR A 418 -24.89 8.18 -18.33
CA TYR A 418 -23.71 7.41 -18.73
C TYR A 418 -23.75 5.98 -18.17
N LEU A 419 -24.05 5.84 -16.89
CA LEU A 419 -24.16 4.56 -16.20
C LEU A 419 -25.50 3.85 -16.47
N ARG A 420 -26.47 4.51 -17.09
CA ARG A 420 -27.83 4.00 -17.31
C ARG A 420 -28.51 3.56 -16.01
N THR A 421 -28.39 4.37 -14.98
CA THR A 421 -28.96 4.14 -13.64
C THR A 421 -29.55 5.41 -13.08
N SER A 422 -30.46 5.27 -12.10
CA SER A 422 -31.00 6.37 -11.31
C SER A 422 -31.11 6.00 -9.83
N HIS A 423 -30.63 4.83 -9.45
CA HIS A 423 -30.76 4.30 -8.09
C HIS A 423 -29.37 4.21 -7.43
N ALA A 424 -29.24 4.78 -6.22
CA ALA A 424 -28.02 4.76 -5.44
C ALA A 424 -27.52 3.32 -5.18
N GLU A 425 -28.41 2.42 -4.82
CA GLU A 425 -28.10 1.01 -4.53
C GLU A 425 -27.52 0.23 -5.73
N ALA A 426 -27.85 0.68 -6.96
CA ALA A 426 -27.35 0.04 -8.19
C ALA A 426 -26.09 0.72 -8.76
N MET A 427 -25.66 1.88 -8.25
CA MET A 427 -24.60 2.69 -8.85
C MET A 427 -23.26 1.98 -8.92
N GLY A 428 -22.83 1.32 -7.85
CA GLY A 428 -21.60 0.52 -7.85
C GLY A 428 -21.61 -0.55 -8.93
N TRP A 429 -22.70 -1.32 -9.05
CA TRP A 429 -22.85 -2.36 -10.08
C TRP A 429 -22.91 -1.80 -11.50
N SER A 430 -23.55 -0.64 -11.68
CA SER A 430 -23.57 0.04 -12.98
C SER A 430 -22.20 0.56 -13.38
N ALA A 431 -21.42 1.08 -12.42
CA ALA A 431 -20.04 1.47 -12.62
C ALA A 431 -19.15 0.26 -12.98
N ILE A 432 -19.27 -0.86 -12.26
CA ILE A 432 -18.57 -2.11 -12.55
C ILE A 432 -18.86 -2.57 -13.99
N LYS A 433 -20.13 -2.67 -14.38
CA LYS A 433 -20.51 -3.03 -15.75
C LYS A 433 -19.88 -2.09 -16.78
N CYS A 434 -19.86 -0.80 -16.50
CA CYS A 434 -19.31 0.22 -17.38
C CYS A 434 -17.80 0.03 -17.59
N VAL A 435 -16.99 -0.16 -16.53
CA VAL A 435 -15.54 -0.37 -16.66
C VAL A 435 -15.21 -1.77 -17.18
N TRP A 436 -16.01 -2.80 -16.85
CA TRP A 436 -15.84 -4.17 -17.41
C TRP A 436 -16.11 -4.21 -18.92
N ALA A 437 -17.05 -3.41 -19.42
CA ALA A 437 -17.34 -3.30 -20.85
C ALA A 437 -16.26 -2.58 -21.66
N SER A 438 -15.35 -1.84 -21.00
CA SER A 438 -14.35 -1.00 -21.67
C SER A 438 -13.29 -1.81 -22.44
N SER A 439 -12.47 -1.10 -23.23
CA SER A 439 -11.34 -1.65 -23.98
C SER A 439 -10.08 -1.93 -23.15
N ALA A 440 -10.01 -1.41 -21.93
CA ALA A 440 -8.85 -1.57 -21.05
C ALA A 440 -8.50 -3.03 -20.77
N ASN A 441 -7.23 -3.35 -20.66
CA ASN A 441 -6.77 -4.70 -20.37
C ASN A 441 -7.18 -5.14 -18.96
N ILE A 442 -7.02 -4.28 -17.93
CA ILE A 442 -7.40 -4.62 -16.56
C ILE A 442 -8.52 -3.71 -16.10
N ALA A 443 -9.56 -4.27 -15.51
CA ALA A 443 -10.65 -3.53 -14.87
C ALA A 443 -10.73 -3.89 -13.38
N MET A 444 -10.73 -2.89 -12.54
CA MET A 444 -10.71 -3.01 -11.07
C MET A 444 -11.94 -2.32 -10.46
N THR A 445 -12.42 -2.87 -9.37
CA THR A 445 -13.38 -2.20 -8.50
C THR A 445 -12.86 -2.18 -7.07
N THR A 446 -13.19 -1.16 -6.30
CA THR A 446 -12.98 -1.22 -4.84
C THR A 446 -14.03 -2.14 -4.22
N LEU A 447 -13.71 -2.73 -3.06
CA LEU A 447 -14.67 -3.54 -2.32
C LEU A 447 -15.89 -2.69 -1.89
N GLN A 448 -15.68 -1.41 -1.61
CA GLN A 448 -16.73 -0.46 -1.29
C GLN A 448 -17.72 -0.26 -2.44
N ASP A 449 -17.22 -0.10 -3.66
CA ASP A 449 -18.08 0.06 -4.85
C ASP A 449 -18.80 -1.25 -5.20
N LEU A 450 -18.14 -2.39 -5.03
CA LEU A 450 -18.76 -3.70 -5.21
C LEU A 450 -19.98 -3.87 -4.30
N LEU A 451 -19.90 -3.34 -3.08
CA LEU A 451 -21.00 -3.36 -2.10
C LEU A 451 -21.91 -2.12 -2.18
N SER A 452 -21.66 -1.22 -3.13
CA SER A 452 -22.40 0.05 -3.33
C SER A 452 -22.49 0.90 -2.06
N LEU A 453 -21.38 1.02 -1.32
CA LEU A 453 -21.29 1.78 -0.08
C LEU A 453 -21.01 3.27 -0.34
N GLY A 454 -21.42 4.11 0.60
CA GLY A 454 -21.21 5.57 0.56
C GLY A 454 -19.99 6.05 1.36
N ALA A 455 -20.00 7.33 1.73
CA ALA A 455 -18.92 8.07 2.37
C ALA A 455 -18.33 7.42 3.64
N ASP A 456 -19.17 6.76 4.45
CA ASP A 456 -18.72 6.12 5.70
C ASP A 456 -17.76 4.96 5.51
N SER A 457 -17.67 4.40 4.29
CA SER A 457 -16.78 3.31 3.93
C SER A 457 -15.49 3.77 3.25
N ARG A 458 -15.28 5.06 3.10
CA ARG A 458 -14.09 5.61 2.45
C ARG A 458 -12.82 5.19 3.19
N MET A 459 -11.80 4.75 2.44
CA MET A 459 -10.55 4.27 3.02
C MET A 459 -9.62 5.40 3.43
N ASN A 460 -9.47 6.42 2.59
CA ASN A 460 -8.61 7.57 2.85
C ASN A 460 -9.22 8.88 2.33
N THR A 461 -8.96 9.96 3.05
CA THR A 461 -9.20 11.34 2.59
C THR A 461 -7.83 12.01 2.46
N PRO A 462 -7.29 12.18 1.24
CA PRO A 462 -5.99 12.80 1.01
C PRO A 462 -5.84 14.16 1.71
N ALA A 463 -4.62 14.51 2.09
CA ALA A 463 -4.27 15.73 2.84
C ALA A 463 -4.88 15.80 4.25
N THR A 464 -5.38 14.70 4.81
CA THR A 464 -5.82 14.61 6.22
C THR A 464 -5.05 13.53 6.97
N ILE A 465 -4.92 13.67 8.29
CA ILE A 465 -4.22 12.69 9.15
C ILE A 465 -5.19 12.21 10.23
N GLY A 466 -5.21 10.90 10.47
CA GLY A 466 -6.04 10.28 11.51
C GLY A 466 -7.52 10.24 11.14
N GLY A 467 -8.40 10.34 12.13
CA GLY A 467 -9.83 10.24 11.94
C GLY A 467 -10.26 8.83 11.51
N LYS A 468 -11.03 8.73 10.41
CA LYS A 468 -11.49 7.46 9.86
C LYS A 468 -10.51 6.85 8.83
N ASN A 469 -9.42 7.54 8.47
CA ASN A 469 -8.48 7.09 7.44
C ASN A 469 -7.89 5.72 7.81
N TRP A 470 -7.82 4.83 6.83
CA TRP A 470 -7.18 3.50 6.89
C TRP A 470 -7.86 2.50 7.82
N ARG A 471 -9.02 2.83 8.42
CA ARG A 471 -9.67 2.06 9.48
C ARG A 471 -10.91 1.29 9.05
N TRP A 472 -11.44 1.55 7.84
CA TRP A 472 -12.66 0.90 7.37
C TRP A 472 -12.50 -0.62 7.23
N ARG A 473 -13.54 -1.35 7.67
CA ARG A 473 -13.62 -2.81 7.58
C ARG A 473 -14.95 -3.26 7.00
N VAL A 474 -14.91 -4.35 6.21
CA VAL A 474 -16.10 -5.01 5.70
C VAL A 474 -16.62 -6.04 6.70
N ARG A 475 -17.93 -6.14 6.83
CA ARG A 475 -18.57 -7.20 7.61
C ARG A 475 -18.55 -8.53 6.85
N ALA A 476 -18.39 -9.65 7.56
CA ALA A 476 -18.30 -10.98 6.96
C ALA A 476 -19.52 -11.33 6.11
N GLU A 477 -20.72 -10.93 6.53
CA GLU A 477 -21.99 -11.22 5.84
C GLU A 477 -22.09 -10.54 4.47
N ALA A 478 -21.33 -9.47 4.23
CA ALA A 478 -21.29 -8.78 2.95
C ALA A 478 -20.56 -9.59 1.86
N LEU A 479 -19.61 -10.44 2.25
CA LEU A 479 -18.84 -11.31 1.35
C LEU A 479 -19.58 -12.65 1.14
N ASN A 480 -20.74 -12.61 0.53
CA ASN A 480 -21.61 -13.78 0.39
C ASN A 480 -21.66 -14.33 -1.04
N PRO A 481 -22.15 -15.59 -1.22
CA PRO A 481 -22.21 -16.23 -2.54
C PRO A 481 -23.04 -15.47 -3.59
N THR A 482 -24.04 -14.69 -3.17
CA THR A 482 -24.85 -13.90 -4.11
C THR A 482 -24.00 -12.81 -4.77
N VAL A 483 -23.20 -12.08 -3.98
CA VAL A 483 -22.33 -11.01 -4.50
C VAL A 483 -21.25 -11.61 -5.41
N SER A 484 -20.60 -12.70 -5.01
CA SER A 484 -19.59 -13.35 -5.87
C SER A 484 -20.17 -13.89 -7.16
N SER A 485 -21.36 -14.49 -7.13
CA SER A 485 -22.04 -14.98 -8.32
C SER A 485 -22.42 -13.85 -9.27
N MET A 486 -22.97 -12.75 -8.78
CA MET A 486 -23.31 -11.58 -9.58
C MET A 486 -22.07 -10.97 -10.27
N LEU A 487 -20.97 -10.83 -9.53
CA LEU A 487 -19.71 -10.34 -10.08
C LEU A 487 -19.16 -11.32 -11.12
N GLY A 488 -19.24 -12.63 -10.86
CA GLY A 488 -18.82 -13.68 -11.78
C GLY A 488 -19.58 -13.68 -13.08
N GLU A 489 -20.91 -13.47 -13.07
CA GLU A 489 -21.72 -13.37 -14.27
C GLU A 489 -21.32 -12.15 -15.12
N ILE A 490 -21.10 -10.99 -14.49
CA ILE A 490 -20.61 -9.80 -15.20
C ILE A 490 -19.22 -10.06 -15.79
N THR A 491 -18.34 -10.69 -15.03
CA THR A 491 -16.98 -11.01 -15.46
C THR A 491 -16.96 -11.92 -16.68
N LYS A 492 -17.77 -12.99 -16.69
CA LYS A 492 -17.96 -13.88 -17.85
C LYS A 492 -18.54 -13.12 -19.04
N THR A 493 -19.58 -12.31 -18.81
CA THR A 493 -20.28 -11.55 -19.87
C THR A 493 -19.31 -10.68 -20.66
N TYR A 494 -18.34 -10.05 -19.98
CA TYR A 494 -17.36 -9.17 -20.59
C TYR A 494 -16.00 -9.84 -20.85
N MET A 495 -15.89 -11.17 -20.68
CA MET A 495 -14.68 -11.97 -20.95
C MET A 495 -13.46 -11.45 -20.18
N ARG A 496 -13.58 -11.29 -18.85
CA ARG A 496 -12.53 -10.75 -17.98
C ARG A 496 -12.03 -11.72 -16.91
N GLY A 497 -12.47 -12.97 -16.95
CA GLY A 497 -12.02 -14.03 -16.06
C GLY A 497 -11.15 -15.07 -16.75
#